data_e7f310096ef2a57e13c6979b2f53f522
#
_entry.id   e7f310096ef2a57e13c6979b2f53f522
#
_cell.length_a   1.000
_cell.length_b   1.000
_cell.length_c   1.000
_cell.angle_alpha   90.00
_cell.angle_beta   90.00
_cell.angle_gamma   90.00
#
_symmetry.space_group_name_H-M   'P 1'
#
loop_
_entity.id
_entity.type
_entity.pdbx_description
1 polymer ?
#
loop_
_entity_poly.entity_id
_entity_poly.type
_entity_poly.pdbx_seq_one_letter_code
_entity_poly.pdbx_strand_id
1 'polypeptide(L)'
;MKLAMTWEKFWSIIDRVRAKADMQDEASVKQFLYTELIKLPQDELLGFDCAWQSYRNKVNFPKMVAAACIINDGSSDDRFTDFRNWLIMQGYDAYRQALIDPDNLAALNIPFRDTEWMGCGNVAWYAYAGQKLRNYFVKEGITAELHRKYPTLLKLPDDLHRAIMQEQLAPHHAQETEWERQMLRTEVKHYIDTSGLAYSYNEFYTQNMPDKVAWKTLQSDLFSNLPQIKAERMPQDFSVVLPKLWRK
;
A
#
# COMPACT_ATOMS: atom_id res chain seq x y z
N MET A 1 -4.74 17.10 -14.35
CA MET A 1 -5.72 16.19 -13.68
C MET A 1 -5.87 16.62 -12.24
N LYS A 2 -7.09 16.78 -11.72
CA LYS A 2 -7.33 17.11 -10.31
C LYS A 2 -7.20 15.81 -9.49
N LEU A 3 -6.29 15.78 -8.55
CA LEU A 3 -6.17 14.65 -7.62
C LEU A 3 -7.28 14.72 -6.58
N ALA A 4 -8.09 13.68 -6.50
CA ALA A 4 -9.30 13.66 -5.68
C ALA A 4 -9.08 12.89 -4.36
N MET A 5 -8.07 13.29 -3.59
CA MET A 5 -7.79 12.70 -2.27
C MET A 5 -7.61 13.79 -1.22
N THR A 6 -8.41 13.76 -0.16
CA THR A 6 -8.24 14.61 1.01
C THR A 6 -7.53 13.84 2.14
N TRP A 7 -7.02 14.56 3.13
CA TRP A 7 -6.37 13.93 4.28
C TRP A 7 -7.34 13.04 5.06
N GLU A 8 -8.59 13.47 5.26
CA GLU A 8 -9.63 12.70 5.96
C GLU A 8 -9.94 11.40 5.21
N LYS A 9 -10.09 11.48 3.89
CA LYS A 9 -10.40 10.32 3.06
C LYS A 9 -9.25 9.32 3.08
N PHE A 10 -8.01 9.78 2.93
CA PHE A 10 -6.83 8.93 3.01
C PHE A 10 -6.79 8.15 4.33
N TRP A 11 -6.84 8.86 5.45
CA TRP A 11 -6.74 8.23 6.77
C TRP A 11 -7.97 7.38 7.09
N SER A 12 -9.17 7.74 6.61
CA SER A 12 -10.35 6.89 6.77
C SER A 12 -10.21 5.54 6.05
N ILE A 13 -9.51 5.50 4.91
CA ILE A 13 -9.18 4.23 4.24
C ILE A 13 -8.23 3.41 5.11
N ILE A 14 -7.16 4.02 5.61
CA ILE A 14 -6.21 3.35 6.52
C ILE A 14 -6.94 2.80 7.76
N ASP A 15 -7.82 3.57 8.38
CA ASP A 15 -8.56 3.13 9.57
C ASP A 15 -9.51 1.97 9.28
N ARG A 16 -10.17 1.94 8.12
CA ARG A 16 -10.99 0.79 7.71
C ARG A 16 -10.18 -0.48 7.49
N VAL A 17 -8.97 -0.36 6.97
CA VAL A 17 -8.05 -1.49 6.83
C VAL A 17 -7.63 -1.99 8.21
N ARG A 18 -7.18 -1.09 9.09
CA ARG A 18 -6.75 -1.43 10.46
C ARG A 18 -7.84 -2.10 11.29
N ALA A 19 -9.10 -1.73 11.06
CA ALA A 19 -10.24 -2.35 11.76
C ALA A 19 -10.52 -3.80 11.34
N LYS A 20 -9.98 -4.27 10.21
CA LYS A 20 -10.28 -5.59 9.63
C LYS A 20 -9.07 -6.49 9.50
N ALA A 21 -7.89 -5.91 9.26
CA ALA A 21 -6.66 -6.65 9.03
C ALA A 21 -6.01 -7.10 10.34
N ASP A 22 -5.31 -8.22 10.27
CA ASP A 22 -4.31 -8.54 11.28
C ASP A 22 -3.10 -7.59 11.09
N MET A 23 -2.94 -6.66 12.01
CA MET A 23 -1.88 -5.66 11.96
C MET A 23 -0.49 -6.20 12.32
N GLN A 24 -0.36 -7.50 12.59
CA GLN A 24 0.92 -8.20 12.74
C GLN A 24 1.31 -8.97 11.46
N ASP A 25 0.43 -9.01 10.46
CA ASP A 25 0.65 -9.68 9.18
C ASP A 25 0.54 -8.70 8.01
N GLU A 26 1.68 -8.40 7.37
CA GLU A 26 1.72 -7.54 6.18
C GLU A 26 0.82 -8.06 5.05
N ALA A 27 0.73 -9.38 4.88
CA ALA A 27 -0.08 -9.97 3.82
C ALA A 27 -1.57 -9.69 4.04
N SER A 28 -2.04 -9.83 5.29
CA SER A 28 -3.40 -9.45 5.69
C SER A 28 -3.67 -7.97 5.41
N VAL A 29 -2.76 -7.09 5.83
CA VAL A 29 -2.90 -5.65 5.61
C VAL A 29 -2.96 -5.29 4.13
N LYS A 30 -2.07 -5.86 3.30
CA LYS A 30 -2.07 -5.64 1.84
C LYS A 30 -3.39 -6.10 1.21
N GLN A 31 -3.91 -7.25 1.63
CA GLN A 31 -5.17 -7.77 1.11
C GLN A 31 -6.35 -6.84 1.42
N PHE A 32 -6.48 -6.37 2.66
CA PHE A 32 -7.55 -5.45 3.03
C PHE A 32 -7.38 -4.06 2.40
N LEU A 33 -6.14 -3.56 2.31
CA LEU A 33 -5.85 -2.31 1.62
C LEU A 33 -6.25 -2.39 0.14
N TYR A 34 -5.88 -3.46 -0.53
CA TYR A 34 -6.28 -3.71 -1.90
C TYR A 34 -7.81 -3.76 -2.06
N THR A 35 -8.51 -4.45 -1.17
CA THR A 35 -9.97 -4.55 -1.17
C THR A 35 -10.67 -3.20 -1.01
N GLU A 36 -10.09 -2.27 -0.25
CA GLU A 36 -10.60 -0.90 -0.14
C GLU A 36 -10.25 -0.07 -1.39
N LEU A 37 -9.02 -0.18 -1.89
CA LEU A 37 -8.55 0.65 -3.00
C LEU A 37 -9.19 0.30 -4.34
N ILE A 38 -9.45 -0.98 -4.61
CA ILE A 38 -10.04 -1.42 -5.89
C ILE A 38 -11.44 -0.84 -6.15
N LYS A 39 -12.12 -0.37 -5.10
CA LYS A 39 -13.45 0.25 -5.18
C LYS A 39 -13.40 1.71 -5.57
N LEU A 40 -12.21 2.34 -5.50
CA LEU A 40 -12.05 3.76 -5.76
C LEU A 40 -12.11 4.05 -7.27
N PRO A 41 -12.68 5.19 -7.69
CA PRO A 41 -12.46 5.72 -9.02
C PRO A 41 -10.96 5.92 -9.30
N GLN A 42 -10.56 5.89 -10.57
CA GLN A 42 -9.15 5.93 -10.94
C GLN A 42 -8.43 7.21 -10.49
N ASP A 43 -9.10 8.36 -10.53
CA ASP A 43 -8.56 9.64 -10.07
C ASP A 43 -8.32 9.68 -8.55
N GLU A 44 -9.21 9.02 -7.78
CA GLU A 44 -9.03 8.85 -6.34
C GLU A 44 -7.93 7.84 -6.00
N LEU A 45 -7.81 6.78 -6.80
CA LEU A 45 -6.74 5.79 -6.65
C LEU A 45 -5.37 6.41 -6.87
N LEU A 46 -5.23 7.22 -7.92
CA LEU A 46 -4.04 8.02 -8.19
C LEU A 46 -3.78 9.04 -7.08
N GLY A 47 -4.85 9.68 -6.59
CA GLY A 47 -4.77 10.59 -5.46
C GLY A 47 -4.30 9.90 -4.18
N PHE A 48 -4.74 8.66 -3.93
CA PHE A 48 -4.29 7.85 -2.80
C PHE A 48 -2.80 7.52 -2.90
N ASP A 49 -2.33 7.10 -4.08
CA ASP A 49 -0.91 6.82 -4.28
C ASP A 49 -0.04 8.07 -4.06
N CYS A 50 -0.45 9.19 -4.63
CA CYS A 50 0.23 10.48 -4.43
C CYS A 50 0.24 10.90 -2.95
N ALA A 51 -0.85 10.67 -2.22
CA ALA A 51 -0.92 10.92 -0.79
C ALA A 51 0.02 10.00 -0.01
N TRP A 52 0.03 8.70 -0.33
CA TRP A 52 0.96 7.73 0.25
C TRP A 52 2.42 8.16 0.09
N GLN A 53 2.82 8.50 -1.14
CA GLN A 53 4.17 9.00 -1.44
C GLN A 53 4.49 10.27 -0.62
N SER A 54 3.52 11.18 -0.52
CA SER A 54 3.68 12.43 0.21
C SER A 54 3.88 12.19 1.71
N TYR A 55 3.07 11.34 2.33
CA TYR A 55 3.24 10.95 3.74
C TYR A 55 4.54 10.20 3.98
N ARG A 56 4.89 9.25 3.11
CA ARG A 56 6.17 8.54 3.19
C ARG A 56 7.37 9.49 3.14
N ASN A 57 7.33 10.50 2.26
CA ASN A 57 8.39 11.49 2.15
C ASN A 57 8.40 12.48 3.33
N LYS A 58 7.25 12.79 3.92
CA LYS A 58 7.16 13.69 5.06
C LYS A 58 7.91 13.19 6.29
N VAL A 59 7.99 11.89 6.50
CA VAL A 59 8.72 11.26 7.62
C VAL A 59 10.17 10.92 7.29
N ASN A 60 10.70 11.42 6.16
CA ASN A 60 12.09 11.22 5.77
C ASN A 60 12.99 12.28 6.41
N PHE A 61 13.36 12.11 7.67
CA PHE A 61 14.28 13.00 8.39
C PHE A 61 15.17 12.22 9.39
N PRO A 62 16.32 12.77 9.79
CA PRO A 62 17.37 12.04 10.49
C PRO A 62 16.93 11.34 11.78
N LYS A 63 16.13 11.98 12.62
CA LYS A 63 15.67 11.39 13.88
C LYS A 63 14.71 10.19 13.63
N MET A 64 13.94 10.21 12.54
CA MET A 64 13.10 9.08 12.15
C MET A 64 13.93 7.89 11.63
N VAL A 65 15.03 8.17 10.90
CA VAL A 65 15.99 7.12 10.50
C VAL A 65 16.59 6.47 11.75
N ALA A 66 16.97 7.26 12.76
CA ALA A 66 17.47 6.74 14.02
C ALA A 66 16.44 5.84 14.73
N ALA A 67 15.17 6.23 14.74
CA ALA A 67 14.10 5.40 15.30
C ALA A 67 13.96 4.07 14.57
N ALA A 68 13.96 4.08 13.23
CA ALA A 68 13.92 2.86 12.43
C ALA A 68 15.13 1.95 12.71
N CYS A 69 16.33 2.53 12.86
CA CYS A 69 17.54 1.77 13.21
C CYS A 69 17.41 1.09 14.58
N ILE A 70 16.83 1.73 15.58
CA ILE A 70 16.63 1.11 16.90
C ILE A 70 15.61 -0.04 16.79
N ILE A 71 14.47 0.21 16.14
CA ILE A 71 13.37 -0.75 16.08
C ILE A 71 13.76 -2.00 15.27
N ASN A 72 14.51 -1.84 14.18
CA ASN A 72 14.86 -2.94 13.27
C ASN A 72 16.30 -3.46 13.45
N ASP A 73 17.02 -3.00 14.46
CA ASP A 73 18.43 -3.34 14.67
C ASP A 73 19.31 -3.01 13.45
N GLY A 74 19.17 -1.77 12.96
CA GLY A 74 19.78 -1.25 11.74
C GLY A 74 18.79 -1.00 10.63
N SER A 75 19.12 -0.10 9.71
CA SER A 75 18.25 0.24 8.57
C SER A 75 19.08 0.70 7.38
N SER A 76 18.87 0.08 6.22
CA SER A 76 19.30 0.61 4.92
C SER A 76 18.25 1.57 4.36
N ASP A 77 18.54 2.22 3.24
CA ASP A 77 17.57 3.11 2.58
C ASP A 77 16.28 2.38 2.18
N ASP A 78 16.39 1.15 1.70
CA ASP A 78 15.24 0.31 1.35
C ASP A 78 14.44 -0.09 2.59
N ARG A 79 15.11 -0.62 3.62
CA ARG A 79 14.50 -0.98 4.91
C ARG A 79 13.83 0.23 5.58
N PHE A 80 14.44 1.41 5.47
CA PHE A 80 13.81 2.64 5.96
C PHE A 80 12.57 3.03 5.14
N THR A 81 12.56 2.76 3.84
CA THR A 81 11.37 2.96 3.01
C THR A 81 10.22 2.06 3.47
N ASP A 82 10.53 0.81 3.77
CA ASP A 82 9.57 -0.19 4.24
C ASP A 82 9.05 0.12 5.66
N PHE A 83 9.92 0.57 6.55
CA PHE A 83 9.54 1.09 7.86
C PHE A 83 8.54 2.27 7.74
N ARG A 84 8.75 3.18 6.79
CA ARG A 84 7.83 4.32 6.57
C ARG A 84 6.46 3.85 6.05
N ASN A 85 6.41 2.78 5.25
CA ASN A 85 5.16 2.16 4.84
C ASN A 85 4.42 1.57 6.05
N TRP A 86 5.12 0.83 6.91
CA TRP A 86 4.58 0.32 8.16
C TRP A 86 4.03 1.45 9.06
N LEU A 87 4.77 2.55 9.20
CA LEU A 87 4.37 3.69 10.03
C LEU A 87 3.06 4.32 9.56
N ILE A 88 2.85 4.49 8.25
CA ILE A 88 1.58 4.98 7.70
C ILE A 88 0.44 4.06 8.14
N MET A 89 0.63 2.76 8.07
CA MET A 89 -0.40 1.79 8.46
C MET A 89 -0.69 1.75 9.96
N GLN A 90 0.13 2.39 10.82
CA GLN A 90 -0.20 2.55 12.24
C GLN A 90 -1.32 3.59 12.48
N GLY A 91 -1.78 4.29 11.44
CA GLY A 91 -2.88 5.26 11.48
C GLY A 91 -2.44 6.68 11.83
N TYR A 92 -3.39 7.61 11.69
CA TYR A 92 -3.10 9.04 11.77
C TYR A 92 -2.47 9.48 13.09
N ASP A 93 -3.00 9.02 14.22
CA ASP A 93 -2.52 9.46 15.53
C ASP A 93 -1.09 8.99 15.79
N ALA A 94 -0.78 7.73 15.49
CA ALA A 94 0.56 7.18 15.62
C ALA A 94 1.55 7.90 14.69
N TYR A 95 1.15 8.10 13.43
CA TYR A 95 1.94 8.83 12.45
C TYR A 95 2.22 10.28 12.88
N ARG A 96 1.20 10.99 13.38
CA ARG A 96 1.33 12.36 13.86
C ARG A 96 2.21 12.45 15.11
N GLN A 97 2.08 11.51 16.07
CA GLN A 97 2.92 11.46 17.26
C GLN A 97 4.39 11.19 16.90
N ALA A 98 4.65 10.33 15.92
CA ALA A 98 5.99 10.09 15.41
C ALA A 98 6.60 11.32 14.72
N LEU A 99 5.80 12.15 14.06
CA LEU A 99 6.25 13.44 13.51
C LEU A 99 6.58 14.48 14.58
N ILE A 100 5.86 14.48 15.70
CA ILE A 100 6.15 15.36 16.84
C ILE A 100 7.47 14.96 17.48
N ASP A 101 7.60 13.70 17.80
CA ASP A 101 8.82 13.07 18.32
C ASP A 101 8.84 11.58 18.00
N PRO A 102 9.79 11.06 17.20
CA PRO A 102 9.92 9.65 16.93
C PRO A 102 10.04 8.75 18.17
N ASP A 103 10.50 9.28 19.30
CA ASP A 103 10.56 8.56 20.58
C ASP A 103 9.17 8.15 21.11
N ASN A 104 8.10 8.81 20.64
CA ASN A 104 6.72 8.45 20.96
C ASN A 104 6.30 7.10 20.36
N LEU A 105 7.00 6.60 19.36
CA LEU A 105 6.80 5.24 18.84
C LEU A 105 7.00 4.16 19.92
N ALA A 106 7.74 4.45 20.98
CA ALA A 106 7.88 3.56 22.12
C ALA A 106 6.54 3.21 22.82
N ALA A 107 5.50 4.03 22.64
CA ALA A 107 4.16 3.73 23.15
C ALA A 107 3.40 2.67 22.34
N LEU A 108 3.84 2.36 21.13
CA LEU A 108 3.21 1.36 20.27
C LEU A 108 3.70 -0.05 20.67
N ASN A 109 2.84 -1.05 20.41
CA ASN A 109 3.26 -2.43 20.44
C ASN A 109 4.00 -2.79 19.14
N ILE A 110 5.29 -2.47 19.09
CA ILE A 110 6.11 -2.64 17.89
C ILE A 110 6.74 -4.03 17.92
N PRO A 111 6.52 -4.87 16.90
CA PRO A 111 7.27 -6.12 16.77
C PRO A 111 8.73 -5.79 16.48
N PHE A 112 9.64 -6.40 17.23
CA PHE A 112 11.07 -6.20 17.02
C PHE A 112 11.51 -6.80 15.69
N ARG A 113 12.17 -6.00 14.86
CA ARG A 113 12.66 -6.37 13.50
C ARG A 113 11.57 -6.76 12.50
N ASP A 114 10.30 -6.41 12.73
CA ASP A 114 9.18 -6.76 11.85
C ASP A 114 8.33 -5.54 11.47
N THR A 115 9.00 -4.44 11.16
CA THR A 115 8.35 -3.20 10.68
C THR A 115 8.75 -2.84 9.26
N GLU A 116 9.22 -3.81 8.47
CA GLU A 116 9.69 -3.59 7.10
C GLU A 116 8.65 -4.09 6.09
N TRP A 117 7.61 -3.27 5.88
CA TRP A 117 6.50 -3.62 5.00
C TRP A 117 6.74 -3.18 3.55
N MET A 118 7.36 -4.08 2.79
CA MET A 118 7.85 -3.85 1.44
C MET A 118 6.73 -3.58 0.43
N GLY A 119 5.63 -4.31 0.53
CA GLY A 119 4.58 -4.34 -0.49
C GLY A 119 3.49 -3.30 -0.35
N CYS A 120 3.27 -2.72 0.82
CA CYS A 120 2.15 -1.80 1.07
C CYS A 120 2.19 -0.53 0.20
N GLY A 121 3.38 -0.04 -0.11
CA GLY A 121 3.56 1.15 -0.97
C GLY A 121 3.13 0.96 -2.43
N ASN A 122 2.94 -0.26 -2.89
CA ASN A 122 2.60 -0.56 -4.30
C ASN A 122 1.14 -0.96 -4.50
N VAL A 123 0.35 -1.10 -3.43
CA VAL A 123 -1.02 -1.64 -3.50
C VAL A 123 -1.94 -0.78 -4.37
N ALA A 124 -1.77 0.55 -4.36
CA ALA A 124 -2.54 1.44 -5.22
C ALA A 124 -2.29 1.18 -6.71
N TRP A 125 -1.03 0.97 -7.09
CA TRP A 125 -0.68 0.59 -8.46
C TRP A 125 -1.28 -0.77 -8.85
N TYR A 126 -1.20 -1.77 -7.98
CA TYR A 126 -1.84 -3.07 -8.23
C TYR A 126 -3.36 -2.95 -8.44
N ALA A 127 -4.03 -2.15 -7.61
CA ALA A 127 -5.45 -1.90 -7.75
C ALA A 127 -5.78 -1.21 -9.08
N TYR A 128 -4.99 -0.24 -9.51
CA TYR A 128 -5.14 0.44 -10.81
C TYR A 128 -4.94 -0.52 -11.99
N ALA A 129 -3.84 -1.28 -11.98
CA ALA A 129 -3.56 -2.28 -13.01
C ALA A 129 -4.68 -3.32 -13.12
N GLY A 130 -5.14 -3.80 -11.99
CA GLY A 130 -6.23 -4.76 -11.93
C GLY A 130 -7.57 -4.22 -12.46
N GLN A 131 -7.92 -2.95 -12.17
CA GLN A 131 -9.10 -2.33 -12.77
C GLN A 131 -9.02 -2.27 -14.30
N LYS A 132 -7.86 -1.90 -14.85
CA LYS A 132 -7.66 -1.82 -16.30
C LYS A 132 -7.75 -3.21 -16.95
N LEU A 133 -7.08 -4.21 -16.40
CA LEU A 133 -7.13 -5.58 -16.89
C LEU A 133 -8.56 -6.15 -16.83
N ARG A 134 -9.27 -5.91 -15.72
CA ARG A 134 -10.68 -6.32 -15.60
C ARG A 134 -11.55 -5.69 -16.68
N ASN A 135 -11.40 -4.40 -16.94
CA ASN A 135 -12.16 -3.71 -17.99
C ASN A 135 -11.86 -4.30 -19.38
N TYR A 136 -10.59 -4.61 -19.66
CA TYR A 136 -10.19 -5.29 -20.88
C TYR A 136 -10.83 -6.68 -20.97
N PHE A 137 -10.76 -7.50 -19.93
CA PHE A 137 -11.33 -8.85 -19.90
C PHE A 137 -12.86 -8.83 -20.11
N VAL A 138 -13.55 -7.85 -19.54
CA VAL A 138 -14.99 -7.68 -19.77
C VAL A 138 -15.27 -7.31 -21.22
N LYS A 139 -14.55 -6.34 -21.76
CA LYS A 139 -14.71 -5.86 -23.14
C LYS A 139 -14.51 -6.97 -24.17
N GLU A 140 -13.48 -7.79 -23.99
CA GLU A 140 -13.12 -8.88 -24.91
C GLU A 140 -13.91 -10.18 -24.63
N GLY A 141 -14.84 -10.19 -23.69
CA GLY A 141 -15.64 -11.38 -23.35
C GLY A 141 -14.92 -12.46 -22.55
N ILE A 142 -13.63 -12.24 -22.22
CA ILE A 142 -12.77 -13.19 -21.50
C ILE A 142 -13.35 -13.50 -20.11
N THR A 143 -13.91 -12.52 -19.44
CA THR A 143 -14.54 -12.69 -18.13
C THR A 143 -15.64 -13.74 -18.16
N ALA A 144 -16.53 -13.70 -19.15
CA ALA A 144 -17.63 -14.66 -19.29
C ALA A 144 -17.11 -16.05 -19.60
N GLU A 145 -16.08 -16.16 -20.42
CA GLU A 145 -15.41 -17.43 -20.73
C GLU A 145 -14.77 -18.06 -19.49
N LEU A 146 -13.99 -17.30 -18.73
CA LEU A 146 -13.34 -17.77 -17.50
C LEU A 146 -14.36 -18.21 -16.45
N HIS A 147 -15.46 -17.44 -16.24
CA HIS A 147 -16.53 -17.86 -15.33
C HIS A 147 -17.21 -19.15 -15.75
N ARG A 148 -17.41 -19.35 -17.05
CA ARG A 148 -17.98 -20.61 -17.59
C ARG A 148 -17.03 -21.78 -17.40
N LYS A 149 -15.72 -21.57 -17.54
CA LYS A 149 -14.69 -22.62 -17.47
C LYS A 149 -14.33 -22.97 -16.01
N TYR A 150 -14.34 -21.99 -15.12
CA TYR A 150 -13.96 -22.12 -13.71
C TYR A 150 -15.07 -21.65 -12.76
N PRO A 151 -16.27 -22.26 -12.80
CA PRO A 151 -17.43 -21.75 -12.05
C PRO A 151 -17.30 -21.90 -10.54
N THR A 152 -16.39 -22.74 -10.05
CA THR A 152 -16.11 -22.93 -8.62
C THR A 152 -15.11 -21.90 -8.09
N LEU A 153 -14.11 -21.55 -8.91
CA LEU A 153 -13.04 -20.63 -8.53
C LEU A 153 -13.39 -19.14 -8.72
N LEU A 154 -14.34 -18.85 -9.62
CA LEU A 154 -14.71 -17.49 -10.02
C LEU A 154 -16.18 -17.21 -9.76
N LYS A 155 -16.62 -17.25 -8.51
CA LYS A 155 -18.02 -16.97 -8.14
C LYS A 155 -18.29 -15.50 -7.91
N LEU A 156 -17.31 -14.79 -7.36
CA LEU A 156 -17.41 -13.37 -6.99
C LEU A 156 -16.57 -12.52 -7.94
N PRO A 157 -16.94 -11.25 -8.16
CA PRO A 157 -16.12 -10.33 -8.95
C PRO A 157 -14.68 -10.21 -8.45
N ASP A 158 -14.47 -10.32 -7.14
CA ASP A 158 -13.15 -10.24 -6.50
C ASP A 158 -12.27 -11.47 -6.80
N ASP A 159 -12.86 -12.63 -7.13
CA ASP A 159 -12.11 -13.83 -7.49
C ASP A 159 -11.41 -13.65 -8.83
N LEU A 160 -12.11 -13.10 -9.82
CA LEU A 160 -11.50 -12.76 -11.11
C LEU A 160 -10.36 -11.76 -10.92
N HIS A 161 -10.55 -10.80 -10.06
CA HIS A 161 -9.53 -9.79 -9.80
C HIS A 161 -8.28 -10.41 -9.15
N ARG A 162 -8.45 -11.29 -8.15
CA ARG A 162 -7.34 -12.06 -7.57
C ARG A 162 -6.64 -12.93 -8.60
N ALA A 163 -7.40 -13.59 -9.49
CA ALA A 163 -6.83 -14.36 -10.57
C ALA A 163 -6.01 -13.50 -11.54
N ILE A 164 -6.51 -12.32 -11.92
CA ILE A 164 -5.79 -11.36 -12.78
C ILE A 164 -4.46 -10.92 -12.13
N MET A 165 -4.48 -10.65 -10.83
CA MET A 165 -3.28 -10.26 -10.08
C MET A 165 -2.39 -11.44 -9.70
N GLN A 166 -2.74 -12.65 -10.09
CA GLN A 166 -2.04 -13.90 -9.75
C GLN A 166 -1.87 -14.12 -8.24
N GLU A 167 -2.79 -13.56 -7.45
CA GLU A 167 -2.83 -13.74 -6.02
C GLU A 167 -3.39 -15.13 -5.65
N GLN A 168 -3.14 -15.56 -4.41
CA GLN A 168 -3.74 -16.80 -3.91
C GLN A 168 -5.27 -16.65 -3.86
N LEU A 169 -5.95 -17.47 -4.67
CA LEU A 169 -7.39 -17.60 -4.58
C LEU A 169 -7.74 -18.37 -3.32
N ALA A 170 -8.58 -17.77 -2.47
CA ALA A 170 -9.08 -18.47 -1.29
C ALA A 170 -9.92 -19.69 -1.74
N PRO A 171 -9.79 -20.86 -1.08
CA PRO A 171 -10.64 -22.00 -1.39
C PRO A 171 -12.09 -21.67 -1.07
N HIS A 172 -12.96 -21.75 -2.05
CA HIS A 172 -14.41 -21.57 -1.88
C HIS A 172 -15.13 -22.89 -1.56
N HIS A 173 -14.51 -24.02 -1.90
CA HIS A 173 -15.02 -25.37 -1.64
C HIS A 173 -13.88 -26.36 -1.41
N ALA A 174 -14.15 -27.36 -0.56
CA ALA A 174 -13.20 -28.45 -0.26
C ALA A 174 -12.82 -29.34 -1.47
N GLN A 175 -13.53 -29.20 -2.59
CA GLN A 175 -13.31 -29.99 -3.81
C GLN A 175 -12.43 -29.31 -4.86
N GLU A 176 -12.03 -28.06 -4.62
CA GLU A 176 -11.15 -27.35 -5.55
C GLU A 176 -9.74 -27.90 -5.45
N THR A 177 -9.17 -28.28 -6.60
CA THR A 177 -7.80 -28.79 -6.66
C THR A 177 -6.81 -27.64 -6.89
N GLU A 178 -5.59 -27.77 -6.36
CA GLU A 178 -4.51 -26.81 -6.67
C GLU A 178 -4.18 -26.80 -8.17
N TRP A 179 -4.42 -27.90 -8.85
CA TRP A 179 -4.27 -28.01 -10.31
C TRP A 179 -5.23 -27.05 -11.04
N GLU A 180 -6.51 -27.01 -10.67
CA GLU A 180 -7.50 -26.09 -11.29
C GLU A 180 -7.14 -24.63 -11.07
N ARG A 181 -6.64 -24.29 -9.88
CA ARG A 181 -6.14 -22.93 -9.58
C ARG A 181 -4.93 -22.58 -10.44
N GLN A 182 -4.01 -23.52 -10.62
CA GLN A 182 -2.83 -23.31 -11.45
C GLN A 182 -3.20 -23.15 -12.93
N MET A 183 -4.16 -23.93 -13.42
CA MET A 183 -4.68 -23.80 -14.79
C MET A 183 -5.34 -22.43 -15.02
N LEU A 184 -6.19 -21.97 -14.09
CA LEU A 184 -6.80 -20.64 -14.15
C LEU A 184 -5.73 -19.54 -14.18
N ARG A 185 -4.74 -19.60 -13.29
CA ARG A 185 -3.64 -18.60 -13.24
C ARG A 185 -2.85 -18.58 -14.55
N THR A 186 -2.56 -19.75 -15.12
CA THR A 186 -1.83 -19.87 -16.40
C THR A 186 -2.62 -19.24 -17.54
N GLU A 187 -3.92 -19.49 -17.58
CA GLU A 187 -4.79 -18.94 -18.61
C GLU A 187 -4.97 -17.42 -18.47
N VAL A 188 -5.19 -16.94 -17.24
CA VAL A 188 -5.24 -15.50 -16.97
C VAL A 188 -3.92 -14.83 -17.37
N LYS A 189 -2.78 -15.44 -17.03
CA LYS A 189 -1.46 -14.93 -17.45
C LYS A 189 -1.34 -14.86 -18.96
N HIS A 190 -1.78 -15.89 -19.69
CA HIS A 190 -1.76 -15.89 -21.14
C HIS A 190 -2.57 -14.72 -21.72
N TYR A 191 -3.78 -14.46 -21.21
CA TYR A 191 -4.58 -13.32 -21.65
C TYR A 191 -3.92 -11.98 -21.33
N ILE A 192 -3.26 -11.85 -20.19
CA ILE A 192 -2.49 -10.65 -19.83
C ILE A 192 -1.34 -10.45 -20.82
N ASP A 193 -0.55 -11.48 -21.06
CA ASP A 193 0.63 -11.43 -21.94
C ASP A 193 0.25 -11.11 -23.40
N THR A 194 -0.90 -11.60 -23.86
CA THR A 194 -1.40 -11.37 -25.23
C THR A 194 -2.19 -10.08 -25.40
N SER A 195 -2.60 -9.43 -24.31
CA SER A 195 -3.41 -8.19 -24.35
C SER A 195 -2.67 -7.00 -24.97
N GLY A 196 -1.34 -7.03 -25.02
CA GLY A 196 -0.50 -5.90 -25.40
C GLY A 196 -0.54 -4.73 -24.40
N LEU A 197 -1.22 -4.91 -23.28
CA LEU A 197 -1.30 -3.93 -22.23
C LEU A 197 -0.05 -4.02 -21.35
N ALA A 198 0.87 -3.10 -21.54
CA ALA A 198 2.01 -2.97 -20.64
C ALA A 198 1.57 -2.25 -19.36
N TYR A 199 1.74 -2.91 -18.22
CA TYR A 199 1.43 -2.37 -16.90
C TYR A 199 2.69 -2.31 -16.04
N SER A 200 3.66 -1.51 -16.47
CA SER A 200 4.81 -1.26 -15.62
C SER A 200 4.50 -0.16 -14.61
N TYR A 201 5.12 -0.27 -13.45
CA TYR A 201 5.13 0.79 -12.44
C TYR A 201 5.58 2.13 -13.04
N ASN A 202 6.58 2.10 -13.92
CA ASN A 202 7.06 3.28 -14.61
C ASN A 202 6.00 3.91 -15.52
N GLU A 203 5.21 3.12 -16.24
CA GLU A 203 4.12 3.64 -17.09
C GLU A 203 3.00 4.25 -16.26
N PHE A 204 2.62 3.63 -15.14
CA PHE A 204 1.65 4.18 -14.22
C PHE A 204 2.04 5.60 -13.80
N TYR A 205 3.29 5.79 -13.38
CA TYR A 205 3.78 7.10 -12.96
C TYR A 205 3.96 8.06 -14.15
N THR A 206 4.52 7.63 -15.27
CA THR A 206 4.77 8.50 -16.43
C THR A 206 3.47 9.02 -17.05
N GLN A 207 2.44 8.18 -17.12
CA GLN A 207 1.16 8.56 -17.72
C GLN A 207 0.25 9.36 -16.78
N ASN A 208 0.41 9.20 -15.48
CA ASN A 208 -0.53 9.71 -14.48
C ASN A 208 0.09 10.67 -13.47
N MET A 209 1.39 11.00 -13.62
CA MET A 209 2.06 11.93 -12.71
C MET A 209 1.34 13.27 -12.73
N PRO A 210 0.89 13.77 -11.58
CA PRO A 210 0.27 15.09 -11.52
C PRO A 210 1.30 16.17 -11.83
N ASP A 211 0.86 17.27 -12.41
CA ASP A 211 1.71 18.44 -12.55
C ASP A 211 2.12 19.01 -11.18
N LYS A 212 3.15 19.85 -11.17
CA LYS A 212 3.69 20.41 -9.92
C LYS A 212 2.66 21.20 -9.10
N VAL A 213 1.67 21.81 -9.76
CA VAL A 213 0.63 22.60 -9.07
C VAL A 213 -0.35 21.67 -8.37
N ALA A 214 -0.85 20.65 -9.09
CA ALA A 214 -1.75 19.65 -8.51
C ALA A 214 -1.09 18.91 -7.33
N TRP A 215 0.21 18.57 -7.45
CA TRP A 215 0.97 17.95 -6.37
C TRP A 215 1.10 18.86 -5.14
N LYS A 216 1.46 20.13 -5.33
CA LYS A 216 1.56 21.09 -4.23
C LYS A 216 0.21 21.34 -3.54
N THR A 217 -0.87 21.41 -4.33
CA THR A 217 -2.23 21.59 -3.80
C THR A 217 -2.63 20.40 -2.93
N LEU A 218 -2.40 19.18 -3.41
CA LEU A 218 -2.62 17.96 -2.65
C LEU A 218 -1.81 17.96 -1.34
N GLN A 219 -0.51 18.24 -1.41
CA GLN A 219 0.34 18.26 -0.22
C GLN A 219 -0.08 19.33 0.80
N SER A 220 -0.57 20.48 0.34
CA SER A 220 -1.08 21.53 1.24
C SER A 220 -2.27 21.05 2.05
N ASP A 221 -3.19 20.33 1.41
CA ASP A 221 -4.32 19.70 2.10
C ASP A 221 -3.88 18.60 3.05
N LEU A 222 -3.12 17.62 2.56
CA LEU A 222 -2.65 16.46 3.32
C LEU A 222 -1.89 16.84 4.58
N PHE A 223 -1.15 17.96 4.55
CA PHE A 223 -0.26 18.38 5.64
C PHE A 223 -0.84 19.49 6.51
N SER A 224 -2.06 19.94 6.24
CA SER A 224 -2.69 21.07 6.95
C SER A 224 -2.73 20.90 8.47
N ASN A 225 -2.89 19.65 8.94
CA ASN A 225 -2.99 19.30 10.36
C ASN A 225 -1.73 18.63 10.94
N LEU A 226 -0.63 18.61 10.17
CA LEU A 226 0.61 17.97 10.61
C LEU A 226 1.63 18.99 11.16
N PRO A 227 2.45 18.59 12.14
CA PRO A 227 3.50 19.43 12.68
C PRO A 227 4.57 19.73 11.63
N GLN A 228 5.19 20.90 11.77
CA GLN A 228 6.38 21.26 11.00
C GLN A 228 7.59 20.50 11.53
N ILE A 229 8.34 19.88 10.61
CA ILE A 229 9.59 19.20 10.95
C ILE A 229 10.73 20.23 10.87
N LYS A 230 11.49 20.35 11.94
CA LYS A 230 12.72 21.14 11.94
C LYS A 230 13.82 20.37 11.21
N ALA A 231 14.64 21.09 10.45
CA ALA A 231 15.83 20.51 9.87
C ALA A 231 16.81 20.12 10.98
N GLU A 232 17.18 18.87 11.03
CA GLU A 232 18.10 18.31 12.03
C GLU A 232 19.24 17.56 11.34
N ARG A 233 20.36 17.40 12.04
CA ARG A 233 21.44 16.51 11.61
C ARG A 233 21.18 15.11 12.15
N MET A 234 21.78 14.11 11.50
CA MET A 234 21.73 12.74 12.01
C MET A 234 22.31 12.70 13.44
N PRO A 235 21.58 12.16 14.43
CA PRO A 235 22.06 12.08 15.79
C PRO A 235 23.28 11.14 15.86
N GLN A 236 24.25 11.49 16.69
CA GLN A 236 25.43 10.65 16.93
C GLN A 236 25.17 9.60 18.02
N ASP A 237 24.30 9.91 18.98
CA ASP A 237 23.92 9.01 20.07
C ASP A 237 22.40 8.86 20.14
N PHE A 238 21.91 7.71 19.72
CA PHE A 238 20.47 7.41 19.69
C PHE A 238 19.87 7.27 21.09
N SER A 239 20.64 6.84 22.07
CA SER A 239 20.18 6.69 23.45
C SER A 239 19.80 8.02 24.10
N VAL A 240 20.46 9.11 23.68
CA VAL A 240 20.18 10.47 24.14
C VAL A 240 18.95 11.07 23.49
N VAL A 241 18.80 10.88 22.18
CA VAL A 241 17.72 11.53 21.40
C VAL A 241 16.43 10.74 21.35
N LEU A 242 16.49 9.42 21.60
CA LEU A 242 15.37 8.47 21.58
C LEU A 242 15.38 7.56 22.83
N PRO A 243 15.39 8.13 24.05
CA PRO A 243 15.63 7.37 25.28
C PRO A 243 14.54 6.33 25.61
N LYS A 244 13.31 6.53 25.16
CA LYS A 244 12.21 5.56 25.39
C LYS A 244 12.32 4.36 24.45
N LEU A 245 12.61 4.60 23.17
CA LEU A 245 12.84 3.54 22.18
C LEU A 245 14.10 2.75 22.52
N TRP A 246 15.18 3.41 22.94
CA TRP A 246 16.44 2.77 23.28
C TRP A 246 16.33 1.78 24.45
N ARG A 247 15.41 2.02 25.38
CA ARG A 247 15.19 1.17 26.57
C ARG A 247 14.17 0.03 26.33
N LYS A 248 13.53 -0.02 25.20
CA LYS A 248 12.53 -1.01 24.84
C LYS A 248 13.18 -2.26 24.24
#